data_bda39ac1456d4746e11b7c22833de076
#
_entry.id   bda39ac1456d4746e11b7c22833de076
#
_cell.length_a   1.000
_cell.length_b   1.000
_cell.length_c   1.000
_cell.angle_alpha   90.00
_cell.angle_beta   90.00
_cell.angle_gamma   90.00
#
_symmetry.space_group_name_H-M   'P 1'
#
loop_
_entity.id
_entity.type
_entity.pdbx_description
1 polymer ?
#
loop_
_entity_poly.entity_id
_entity_poly.type
_entity_poly.pdbx_seq_one_letter_code
_entity_poly.pdbx_strand_id
1 'polypeptide(L)'
;ILDEYQKANINTVLFQVVDRASTIYPSAIEPWDACMTGRSGGNPGYDPLAFAVNECHKRGMEIQAWIATLPVGPYNGLAAKRLRKQGYKMFKFEADAFLDPSSPSTGDLVASLAREITAHYDVDGIHLDYIRYPEMLPAPKNEYIAQWRRSKITDIVRKVHNAVKAEKPYVKISCSPIGKYSDLSRYSSNNWNARDRVSQDAQLWLRLGLMDQLYPMMYFRGNNFYPFAADWAENSYGKSIAAGLGTYFLDPREGGKYGWTLSDITREMMVARWLGLGTAHFRSRFLTSNYQGIYDFSANAYGQSPALIPPTTWISSNKPA
;
A
#
# COMPACT_ATOMS: atom_id res chain seq x y z
N ILE A 1 -6.77 -15.32 12.67
CA ILE A 1 -5.86 -14.65 11.71
C ILE A 1 -4.72 -13.95 12.46
N LEU A 2 -4.96 -13.02 13.39
CA LEU A 2 -3.86 -12.33 14.09
C LEU A 2 -3.02 -13.26 14.97
N ASP A 3 -3.63 -14.28 15.58
CA ASP A 3 -2.87 -15.31 16.32
C ASP A 3 -1.98 -16.15 15.39
N GLU A 4 -2.44 -16.41 14.18
CA GLU A 4 -1.62 -17.07 13.14
C GLU A 4 -0.46 -16.17 12.70
N TYR A 5 -0.68 -14.87 12.56
CA TYR A 5 0.38 -13.91 12.27
C TYR A 5 1.42 -13.87 13.39
N GLN A 6 0.97 -13.82 14.65
CA GLN A 6 1.87 -13.84 15.80
C GLN A 6 2.73 -15.10 15.83
N LYS A 7 2.13 -16.28 15.57
CA LYS A 7 2.88 -17.55 15.49
C LYS A 7 3.89 -17.57 14.35
N ALA A 8 3.62 -16.86 13.25
CA ALA A 8 4.54 -16.71 12.11
C ALA A 8 5.52 -15.54 12.29
N ASN A 9 5.57 -14.92 13.47
CA ASN A 9 6.40 -13.75 13.78
C ASN A 9 6.24 -12.59 12.80
N ILE A 10 5.02 -12.42 12.25
CA ILE A 10 4.65 -11.24 11.47
C ILE A 10 4.49 -10.08 12.43
N ASN A 11 5.14 -8.97 12.14
CA ASN A 11 5.23 -7.81 13.03
C ASN A 11 4.45 -6.58 12.56
N THR A 12 3.91 -6.60 11.33
CA THR A 12 3.18 -5.45 10.76
C THR A 12 1.98 -5.92 9.94
N VAL A 13 0.85 -5.24 10.11
CA VAL A 13 -0.39 -5.48 9.36
C VAL A 13 -0.74 -4.23 8.55
N LEU A 14 -0.92 -4.37 7.24
CA LEU A 14 -1.54 -3.36 6.40
C LEU A 14 -3.03 -3.66 6.31
N PHE A 15 -3.85 -2.88 7.01
CA PHE A 15 -5.28 -3.11 7.15
C PHE A 15 -6.06 -2.14 6.27
N GLN A 16 -6.69 -2.64 5.20
CA GLN A 16 -7.45 -1.82 4.27
C GLN A 16 -8.70 -1.27 4.93
N VAL A 17 -8.77 0.04 5.09
CA VAL A 17 -9.83 0.75 5.79
C VAL A 17 -10.63 1.70 4.88
N VAL A 18 -10.05 2.07 3.73
CA VAL A 18 -10.72 2.86 2.69
C VAL A 18 -10.58 2.15 1.37
N ASP A 19 -11.69 1.86 0.70
CA ASP A 19 -11.75 1.37 -0.67
C ASP A 19 -12.92 2.00 -1.41
N ARG A 20 -12.69 2.37 -2.68
CA ARG A 20 -13.71 2.88 -3.60
C ARG A 20 -14.60 3.97 -3.00
N ALA A 21 -13.98 4.94 -2.32
CA ALA A 21 -14.65 6.05 -1.65
C ALA A 21 -15.70 5.59 -0.61
N SER A 22 -15.36 4.58 0.16
CA SER A 22 -16.11 4.07 1.31
C SER A 22 -15.15 3.58 2.40
N THR A 23 -15.62 3.46 3.64
CA THR A 23 -14.79 3.13 4.80
C THR A 23 -15.34 1.94 5.57
N ILE A 24 -14.48 1.27 6.33
CA ILE A 24 -14.88 0.25 7.31
C ILE A 24 -14.69 0.75 8.75
N TYR A 25 -14.63 2.06 8.94
CA TYR A 25 -14.64 2.73 10.24
C TYR A 25 -15.63 3.90 10.20
N PRO A 26 -16.13 4.40 11.36
CA PRO A 26 -17.00 5.56 11.38
C PRO A 26 -16.24 6.82 10.89
N SER A 27 -16.58 7.27 9.70
CA SER A 27 -15.99 8.43 9.05
C SER A 27 -17.02 9.55 8.90
N ALA A 28 -16.57 10.79 9.10
CA ALA A 28 -17.35 11.99 8.77
C ALA A 28 -17.24 12.38 7.28
N ILE A 29 -16.31 11.77 6.54
CA ILE A 29 -15.96 12.13 5.15
C ILE A 29 -16.61 11.18 4.16
N GLU A 30 -16.48 9.87 4.39
CA GLU A 30 -16.94 8.81 3.50
C GLU A 30 -17.94 7.89 4.16
N PRO A 31 -18.91 7.33 3.41
CA PRO A 31 -19.90 6.41 3.98
C PRO A 31 -19.28 5.06 4.30
N TRP A 32 -19.95 4.30 5.16
CA TRP A 32 -19.64 2.91 5.41
C TRP A 32 -19.67 2.07 4.12
N ASP A 33 -18.68 1.19 3.98
CA ASP A 33 -18.64 0.24 2.86
C ASP A 33 -19.78 -0.80 2.98
N ALA A 34 -20.31 -1.19 1.83
CA ALA A 34 -21.38 -2.17 1.74
C ALA A 34 -20.96 -3.56 2.25
N CYS A 35 -19.68 -3.90 2.28
CA CYS A 35 -19.19 -5.19 2.79
C CYS A 35 -19.50 -5.40 4.27
N MET A 36 -19.74 -4.30 5.03
CA MET A 36 -20.00 -4.38 6.46
C MET A 36 -21.43 -4.84 6.80
N THR A 37 -22.42 -4.43 5.99
CA THR A 37 -23.85 -4.68 6.32
C THR A 37 -24.66 -5.13 5.11
N GLY A 38 -24.05 -5.29 3.94
CA GLY A 38 -24.73 -5.57 2.68
C GLY A 38 -25.27 -4.32 1.95
N ARG A 39 -25.18 -3.12 2.56
CA ARG A 39 -25.61 -1.85 1.94
C ARG A 39 -24.65 -0.71 2.23
N SER A 40 -24.41 0.14 1.25
CA SER A 40 -23.58 1.34 1.40
C SER A 40 -24.19 2.28 2.46
N GLY A 41 -23.33 2.83 3.34
CA GLY A 41 -23.70 3.70 4.45
C GLY A 41 -24.32 2.99 5.66
N GLY A 42 -24.46 1.66 5.64
CA GLY A 42 -24.98 0.89 6.76
C GLY A 42 -23.97 0.79 7.90
N ASN A 43 -24.32 1.31 9.09
CA ASN A 43 -23.47 1.19 10.28
C ASN A 43 -23.54 -0.23 10.84
N PRO A 44 -22.40 -0.94 11.02
CA PRO A 44 -22.38 -2.30 11.59
C PRO A 44 -22.59 -2.36 13.10
N GLY A 45 -22.66 -1.22 13.79
CA GLY A 45 -22.82 -1.17 15.24
C GLY A 45 -21.55 -1.36 16.05
N TYR A 46 -20.38 -1.43 15.40
CA TYR A 46 -19.07 -1.48 16.05
C TYR A 46 -18.02 -0.80 15.17
N ASP A 47 -16.81 -0.59 15.70
CA ASP A 47 -15.69 0.02 15.01
C ASP A 47 -14.61 -1.03 14.68
N PRO A 48 -14.55 -1.54 13.43
CA PRO A 48 -13.55 -2.53 13.02
C PRO A 48 -12.12 -2.05 13.11
N LEU A 49 -11.85 -0.75 12.84
CA LEU A 49 -10.50 -0.21 12.92
C LEU A 49 -10.01 -0.11 14.34
N ALA A 50 -10.83 0.41 15.26
CA ALA A 50 -10.50 0.44 16.68
C ALA A 50 -10.23 -0.97 17.23
N PHE A 51 -11.07 -1.94 16.85
CA PHE A 51 -10.87 -3.34 17.22
C PHE A 51 -9.54 -3.88 16.69
N ALA A 52 -9.23 -3.66 15.40
CA ALA A 52 -8.01 -4.17 14.77
C ALA A 52 -6.75 -3.54 15.38
N VAL A 53 -6.75 -2.25 15.67
CA VAL A 53 -5.65 -1.55 16.37
C VAL A 53 -5.37 -2.20 17.72
N ASN A 54 -6.39 -2.35 18.56
CA ASN A 54 -6.26 -2.97 19.88
C ASN A 54 -5.73 -4.41 19.80
N GLU A 55 -6.26 -5.20 18.88
CA GLU A 55 -5.86 -6.61 18.75
C GLU A 55 -4.46 -6.79 18.14
N CYS A 56 -4.00 -5.88 17.25
CA CYS A 56 -2.62 -5.88 16.78
C CYS A 56 -1.66 -5.50 17.91
N HIS A 57 -1.92 -4.41 18.62
CA HIS A 57 -1.06 -3.91 19.71
C HIS A 57 -0.94 -4.93 20.87
N LYS A 58 -2.02 -5.60 21.26
CA LYS A 58 -1.97 -6.70 22.24
C LYS A 58 -1.00 -7.82 21.86
N ARG A 59 -0.71 -7.99 20.57
CA ARG A 59 0.20 -9.02 20.05
C ARG A 59 1.57 -8.48 19.69
N GLY A 60 1.86 -7.20 19.98
CA GLY A 60 3.12 -6.56 19.63
C GLY A 60 3.30 -6.31 18.13
N MET A 61 2.21 -6.20 17.39
CA MET A 61 2.22 -5.91 15.95
C MET A 61 1.91 -4.45 15.70
N GLU A 62 2.62 -3.83 14.74
CA GLU A 62 2.20 -2.56 14.15
C GLU A 62 1.01 -2.76 13.22
N ILE A 63 0.15 -1.74 13.15
CA ILE A 63 -0.95 -1.67 12.20
C ILE A 63 -0.90 -0.35 11.42
N GLN A 64 -0.92 -0.46 10.09
CA GLN A 64 -1.02 0.70 9.21
C GLN A 64 -2.39 0.71 8.53
N ALA A 65 -3.08 1.84 8.60
CA ALA A 65 -4.38 2.02 7.95
C ALA A 65 -4.16 2.19 6.43
N TRP A 66 -4.64 1.25 5.66
CA TRP A 66 -4.47 1.22 4.21
C TRP A 66 -5.62 1.94 3.52
N ILE A 67 -5.30 2.97 2.76
CA ILE A 67 -6.18 3.80 1.96
C ILE A 67 -5.95 3.50 0.47
N ALA A 68 -6.94 2.94 -0.22
CA ALA A 68 -6.99 2.92 -1.68
C ALA A 68 -7.42 4.31 -2.15
N THR A 69 -6.48 5.10 -2.67
CA THR A 69 -6.60 6.57 -2.76
C THR A 69 -7.50 7.07 -3.90
N LEU A 70 -7.27 6.60 -5.11
CA LEU A 70 -7.90 7.18 -6.32
C LEU A 70 -9.04 6.35 -6.93
N PRO A 71 -9.13 5.03 -6.77
CA PRO A 71 -10.28 4.26 -7.27
C PRO A 71 -11.58 4.66 -6.57
N VAL A 72 -12.64 4.84 -7.37
CA VAL A 72 -14.00 5.20 -6.87
C VAL A 72 -14.99 4.06 -7.09
N GLY A 73 -14.64 3.08 -7.94
CA GLY A 73 -15.53 2.01 -8.35
C GLY A 73 -16.43 2.40 -9.52
N PRO A 74 -17.61 1.79 -9.69
CA PRO A 74 -18.44 2.00 -10.88
C PRO A 74 -18.77 3.48 -11.13
N TYR A 75 -18.50 3.96 -12.36
CA TYR A 75 -18.72 5.35 -12.76
C TYR A 75 -20.16 5.84 -12.52
N ASN A 76 -21.13 4.94 -12.72
CA ASN A 76 -22.54 5.20 -12.45
C ASN A 76 -22.99 4.77 -11.05
N GLY A 77 -22.05 4.34 -10.20
CA GLY A 77 -22.30 3.93 -8.82
C GLY A 77 -22.58 5.11 -7.88
N LEU A 78 -23.04 4.81 -6.68
CA LEU A 78 -23.41 5.82 -5.67
C LEU A 78 -22.23 6.71 -5.28
N ALA A 79 -21.05 6.13 -5.06
CA ALA A 79 -19.84 6.86 -4.68
C ALA A 79 -19.44 7.88 -5.77
N ALA A 80 -19.35 7.45 -7.02
CA ALA A 80 -18.98 8.32 -8.13
C ALA A 80 -20.02 9.43 -8.38
N LYS A 81 -21.33 9.13 -8.26
CA LYS A 81 -22.39 10.14 -8.36
C LYS A 81 -22.29 11.18 -7.23
N ARG A 82 -22.06 10.71 -5.99
CA ARG A 82 -21.89 11.58 -4.82
C ARG A 82 -20.71 12.53 -5.00
N LEU A 83 -19.53 11.99 -5.31
CA LEU A 83 -18.31 12.78 -5.48
C LEU A 83 -18.42 13.77 -6.64
N ARG A 84 -19.03 13.40 -7.78
CA ARG A 84 -19.29 14.37 -8.87
C ARG A 84 -20.21 15.49 -8.43
N LYS A 85 -21.27 15.19 -7.65
CA LYS A 85 -22.15 16.23 -7.10
C LYS A 85 -21.39 17.18 -6.17
N GLN A 86 -20.34 16.71 -5.50
CA GLN A 86 -19.44 17.51 -4.68
C GLN A 86 -18.35 18.25 -5.50
N GLY A 87 -18.33 18.10 -6.84
CA GLY A 87 -17.40 18.80 -7.71
C GLY A 87 -16.07 18.08 -7.99
N TYR A 88 -15.92 16.82 -7.55
CA TYR A 88 -14.69 16.07 -7.83
C TYR A 88 -14.59 15.68 -9.30
N LYS A 89 -13.41 15.90 -9.90
CA LYS A 89 -13.08 15.46 -11.26
C LYS A 89 -12.64 14.01 -11.26
N MET A 90 -13.02 13.28 -12.32
CA MET A 90 -12.76 11.85 -12.45
C MET A 90 -12.42 11.47 -13.88
N PHE A 91 -11.56 10.46 -14.02
CA PHE A 91 -11.43 9.68 -15.23
C PHE A 91 -12.48 8.55 -15.23
N LYS A 92 -12.97 8.23 -16.42
CA LYS A 92 -13.82 7.06 -16.65
C LYS A 92 -13.06 6.09 -17.54
N PHE A 93 -12.93 4.85 -17.06
CA PHE A 93 -12.38 3.76 -17.85
C PHE A 93 -13.38 2.60 -17.82
N GLU A 94 -13.91 2.25 -19.00
CA GLU A 94 -14.98 1.27 -19.13
C GLU A 94 -16.15 1.56 -18.17
N ALA A 95 -16.31 0.73 -17.15
CA ALA A 95 -17.36 0.88 -16.14
C ALA A 95 -16.88 1.64 -14.88
N ASP A 96 -15.57 1.80 -14.68
CA ASP A 96 -15.00 2.31 -13.44
C ASP A 96 -14.60 3.80 -13.51
N ALA A 97 -14.59 4.43 -12.34
CA ALA A 97 -14.17 5.80 -12.11
C ALA A 97 -12.92 5.86 -11.22
N PHE A 98 -12.05 6.83 -11.52
CA PHE A 98 -10.87 7.16 -10.73
C PHE A 98 -10.82 8.67 -10.54
N LEU A 99 -10.52 9.13 -9.34
CA LEU A 99 -10.27 10.56 -9.08
C LEU A 99 -9.12 11.06 -9.96
N ASP A 100 -9.26 12.29 -10.46
CA ASP A 100 -8.20 12.95 -11.24
C ASP A 100 -7.09 13.47 -10.31
N PRO A 101 -5.87 12.91 -10.36
CA PRO A 101 -4.77 13.37 -9.51
C PRO A 101 -4.37 14.83 -9.75
N SER A 102 -4.68 15.39 -10.93
CA SER A 102 -4.36 16.78 -11.25
C SER A 102 -5.30 17.78 -10.59
N SER A 103 -6.43 17.32 -10.06
CA SER A 103 -7.39 18.18 -9.34
C SER A 103 -6.92 18.39 -7.90
N PRO A 104 -6.74 19.63 -7.44
CA PRO A 104 -6.34 19.92 -6.06
C PRO A 104 -7.26 19.30 -5.00
N SER A 105 -8.58 19.23 -5.29
CA SER A 105 -9.57 18.63 -4.39
C SER A 105 -9.34 17.14 -4.16
N THR A 106 -8.75 16.41 -5.11
CA THR A 106 -8.38 15.01 -4.93
C THR A 106 -7.35 14.87 -3.81
N GLY A 107 -6.30 15.69 -3.83
CA GLY A 107 -5.29 15.70 -2.77
C GLY A 107 -5.86 16.10 -1.41
N ASP A 108 -6.79 17.05 -1.40
CA ASP A 108 -7.45 17.50 -0.17
C ASP A 108 -8.32 16.39 0.45
N LEU A 109 -9.04 15.62 -0.37
CA LEU A 109 -9.82 14.47 0.10
C LEU A 109 -8.94 13.39 0.70
N VAL A 110 -7.88 12.98 0.00
CA VAL A 110 -6.96 11.92 0.49
C VAL A 110 -6.27 12.37 1.79
N ALA A 111 -5.81 13.62 1.86
CA ALA A 111 -5.19 14.17 3.05
C ALA A 111 -6.18 14.27 4.22
N SER A 112 -7.44 14.61 3.97
CA SER A 112 -8.49 14.68 4.99
C SER A 112 -8.81 13.30 5.58
N LEU A 113 -8.90 12.25 4.75
CA LEU A 113 -9.08 10.87 5.21
C LEU A 113 -7.89 10.39 6.06
N ALA A 114 -6.67 10.64 5.60
CA ALA A 114 -5.47 10.29 6.35
C ALA A 114 -5.40 11.02 7.70
N ARG A 115 -5.74 12.30 7.72
CA ARG A 115 -5.83 13.10 8.95
C ARG A 115 -6.90 12.58 9.89
N GLU A 116 -8.12 12.29 9.40
CA GLU A 116 -9.22 11.74 10.19
C GLU A 116 -8.80 10.45 10.92
N ILE A 117 -8.20 9.51 10.18
CA ILE A 117 -7.70 8.26 10.77
C ILE A 117 -6.62 8.55 11.82
N THR A 118 -5.63 9.39 11.48
CA THR A 118 -4.51 9.72 12.39
C THR A 118 -5.00 10.39 13.67
N ALA A 119 -5.99 11.28 13.58
CA ALA A 119 -6.53 11.99 14.73
C ALA A 119 -7.28 11.06 15.70
N HIS A 120 -8.06 10.10 15.17
CA HIS A 120 -8.99 9.32 15.97
C HIS A 120 -8.47 7.94 16.40
N TYR A 121 -7.43 7.40 15.75
CA TYR A 121 -6.92 6.06 16.01
C TYR A 121 -5.45 6.05 16.37
N ASP A 122 -5.02 5.11 17.19
CA ASP A 122 -3.62 4.86 17.50
C ASP A 122 -2.98 3.91 16.46
N VAL A 123 -3.09 4.27 15.18
CA VAL A 123 -2.41 3.55 14.10
C VAL A 123 -0.93 3.89 14.08
N ASP A 124 -0.09 2.92 13.75
CA ASP A 124 1.36 3.10 13.63
C ASP A 124 1.76 3.75 12.29
N GLY A 125 0.86 3.69 11.31
CA GLY A 125 1.10 4.29 9.99
C GLY A 125 -0.16 4.48 9.15
N ILE A 126 -0.01 5.33 8.14
CA ILE A 126 -0.96 5.49 7.01
C ILE A 126 -0.31 4.91 5.78
N HIS A 127 -0.98 3.94 5.15
CA HIS A 127 -0.52 3.27 3.94
C HIS A 127 -1.34 3.70 2.73
N LEU A 128 -0.67 4.24 1.69
CA LEU A 128 -1.30 4.71 0.47
C LEU A 128 -1.15 3.68 -0.65
N ASP A 129 -2.26 3.15 -1.13
CA ASP A 129 -2.29 2.34 -2.33
C ASP A 129 -2.99 3.09 -3.46
N TYR A 130 -2.73 2.69 -4.70
CA TYR A 130 -3.23 3.38 -5.90
C TYR A 130 -2.88 4.87 -5.95
N ILE A 131 -1.84 5.31 -5.25
CA ILE A 131 -1.33 6.68 -5.32
C ILE A 131 -0.53 6.87 -6.62
N ARG A 132 -1.25 6.83 -7.74
CA ARG A 132 -0.71 6.82 -9.10
C ARG A 132 -1.75 7.21 -10.14
N TYR A 133 -1.33 7.62 -11.31
CA TYR A 133 -2.24 7.69 -12.45
C TYR A 133 -2.76 6.29 -12.79
N PRO A 134 -4.06 6.18 -13.16
CA PRO A 134 -4.62 4.89 -13.56
C PRO A 134 -3.85 4.26 -14.72
N GLU A 135 -3.59 2.96 -14.61
CA GLU A 135 -2.82 2.20 -15.60
C GLU A 135 -3.46 2.15 -17.00
N MET A 136 -4.76 2.38 -17.09
CA MET A 136 -5.49 2.47 -18.36
C MET A 136 -5.19 3.74 -19.14
N LEU A 137 -4.69 4.78 -18.49
CA LEU A 137 -4.22 5.97 -19.20
C LEU A 137 -2.99 5.64 -20.05
N PRO A 138 -2.89 6.21 -21.27
CA PRO A 138 -1.66 6.13 -22.04
C PRO A 138 -0.45 6.66 -21.24
N ALA A 139 0.71 6.04 -21.47
CA ALA A 139 1.96 6.58 -20.95
C ALA A 139 2.15 8.06 -21.37
N PRO A 140 2.86 8.88 -20.57
CA PRO A 140 3.14 10.25 -20.94
C PRO A 140 3.84 10.33 -22.30
N LYS A 141 3.39 11.25 -23.16
CA LYS A 141 3.91 11.38 -24.54
C LYS A 141 5.32 11.96 -24.61
N ASN A 142 5.75 12.68 -23.59
CA ASN A 142 7.07 13.31 -23.50
C ASN A 142 7.42 13.58 -22.02
N GLU A 143 8.67 13.96 -21.78
CA GLU A 143 9.18 14.18 -20.42
C GLU A 143 8.48 15.35 -19.69
N TYR A 144 8.05 16.38 -20.41
CA TYR A 144 7.30 17.49 -19.80
C TYR A 144 6.00 17.00 -19.18
N ILE A 145 5.21 16.20 -19.91
CA ILE A 145 3.96 15.61 -19.40
C ILE A 145 4.27 14.61 -18.28
N ALA A 146 5.35 13.83 -18.41
CA ALA A 146 5.76 12.88 -17.39
C ALA A 146 6.09 13.59 -16.07
N GLN A 147 6.91 14.63 -16.10
CA GLN A 147 7.24 15.44 -14.94
C GLN A 147 6.00 16.09 -14.32
N TRP A 148 5.12 16.66 -15.16
CA TRP A 148 3.88 17.26 -14.70
C TRP A 148 3.00 16.25 -13.97
N ARG A 149 2.82 15.03 -14.51
CA ARG A 149 2.04 13.98 -13.83
C ARG A 149 2.69 13.56 -12.52
N ARG A 150 4.02 13.33 -12.51
CA ARG A 150 4.75 13.00 -11.28
C ARG A 150 4.62 14.09 -10.22
N SER A 151 4.68 15.37 -10.61
CA SER A 151 4.48 16.47 -9.67
C SER A 151 3.08 16.44 -9.05
N LYS A 152 2.02 16.11 -9.81
CA LYS A 152 0.64 16.05 -9.28
C LYS A 152 0.46 14.93 -8.25
N ILE A 153 1.04 13.76 -8.50
CA ILE A 153 1.02 12.70 -7.49
C ILE A 153 1.85 13.10 -6.27
N THR A 154 3.03 13.68 -6.47
CA THR A 154 3.89 14.16 -5.37
C THR A 154 3.20 15.24 -4.52
N ASP A 155 2.40 16.11 -5.14
CA ASP A 155 1.61 17.12 -4.42
C ASP A 155 0.57 16.47 -3.49
N ILE A 156 -0.10 15.38 -3.94
CA ILE A 156 -1.02 14.61 -3.09
C ILE A 156 -0.26 13.99 -1.91
N VAL A 157 0.87 13.32 -2.18
CA VAL A 157 1.71 12.71 -1.15
C VAL A 157 2.16 13.75 -0.13
N ARG A 158 2.57 14.95 -0.57
CA ARG A 158 2.97 16.04 0.31
C ARG A 158 1.82 16.54 1.18
N LYS A 159 0.62 16.66 0.63
CA LYS A 159 -0.58 17.03 1.42
C LYS A 159 -0.87 16.00 2.50
N VAL A 160 -0.80 14.71 2.17
CA VAL A 160 -0.99 13.62 3.15
C VAL A 160 0.10 13.68 4.23
N HIS A 161 1.38 13.80 3.81
CA HIS A 161 2.50 13.92 4.75
C HIS A 161 2.26 15.05 5.75
N ASN A 162 1.97 16.26 5.26
CA ASN A 162 1.76 17.42 6.11
C ASN A 162 0.57 17.23 7.06
N ALA A 163 -0.54 16.67 6.58
CA ALA A 163 -1.73 16.43 7.39
C ALA A 163 -1.46 15.41 8.52
N VAL A 164 -0.83 14.28 8.19
CA VAL A 164 -0.51 13.22 9.17
C VAL A 164 0.51 13.72 10.20
N LYS A 165 1.60 14.35 9.75
CA LYS A 165 2.67 14.81 10.66
C LYS A 165 2.26 15.97 11.54
N ALA A 166 1.27 16.77 11.12
CA ALA A 166 0.69 17.82 11.97
C ALA A 166 -0.18 17.24 13.11
N GLU A 167 -0.85 16.11 12.87
CA GLU A 167 -1.65 15.44 13.92
C GLU A 167 -0.77 14.61 14.86
N LYS A 168 0.04 13.70 14.29
CA LYS A 168 0.92 12.81 15.06
C LYS A 168 2.25 12.64 14.30
N PRO A 169 3.31 13.37 14.66
CA PRO A 169 4.58 13.37 13.93
C PRO A 169 5.26 12.00 13.90
N TYR A 170 4.96 11.12 14.83
CA TYR A 170 5.52 9.76 14.93
C TYR A 170 4.81 8.73 14.03
N VAL A 171 3.61 9.01 13.50
CA VAL A 171 2.90 8.09 12.61
C VAL A 171 3.63 7.99 11.27
N LYS A 172 3.92 6.76 10.84
CA LYS A 172 4.62 6.48 9.59
C LYS A 172 3.73 6.74 8.38
N ILE A 173 4.35 7.07 7.25
CA ILE A 173 3.66 7.16 5.97
C ILE A 173 4.33 6.18 5.01
N SER A 174 3.53 5.34 4.40
CA SER A 174 4.00 4.32 3.46
C SER A 174 3.14 4.24 2.21
N CYS A 175 3.62 3.57 1.17
CA CYS A 175 2.82 3.23 0.01
C CYS A 175 3.25 1.92 -0.65
N SER A 176 2.37 1.38 -1.51
CA SER A 176 2.62 0.25 -2.39
C SER A 176 2.84 0.71 -3.84
N PRO A 177 4.08 1.09 -4.25
CA PRO A 177 4.35 1.41 -5.63
C PRO A 177 4.39 0.14 -6.51
N ILE A 178 4.33 0.32 -7.85
CA ILE A 178 4.63 -0.76 -8.79
C ILE A 178 6.04 -1.29 -8.49
N GLY A 179 6.19 -2.60 -8.50
CA GLY A 179 7.39 -3.29 -8.02
C GLY A 179 8.69 -3.00 -8.76
N LYS A 180 8.63 -2.45 -9.96
CA LYS A 180 9.77 -1.92 -10.70
C LYS A 180 9.70 -0.40 -10.68
N TYR A 181 10.76 0.27 -10.25
CA TYR A 181 10.75 1.74 -10.22
C TYR A 181 10.82 2.34 -11.61
N SER A 182 11.82 1.95 -12.39
CA SER A 182 12.05 2.35 -13.78
C SER A 182 12.79 1.24 -14.52
N ASP A 183 13.18 1.46 -15.79
CA ASP A 183 14.13 0.61 -16.47
C ASP A 183 15.51 0.70 -15.80
N LEU A 184 16.21 -0.43 -15.72
CA LEU A 184 17.61 -0.51 -15.29
C LEU A 184 18.53 -0.64 -16.50
N SER A 185 19.83 -0.35 -16.32
CA SER A 185 20.81 -0.37 -17.42
C SER A 185 20.86 -1.69 -18.18
N ARG A 186 20.59 -2.82 -17.51
CA ARG A 186 20.62 -4.19 -18.09
C ARG A 186 19.27 -4.89 -18.11
N TYR A 187 18.26 -4.34 -17.46
CA TYR A 187 16.94 -5.01 -17.30
C TYR A 187 15.81 -4.03 -17.57
N SER A 188 15.03 -4.33 -18.60
CA SER A 188 13.85 -3.54 -18.92
C SER A 188 12.70 -3.87 -17.95
N SER A 189 11.95 -2.84 -17.59
CA SER A 189 10.67 -2.98 -16.89
C SER A 189 9.55 -3.48 -17.79
N ASN A 190 9.80 -3.58 -19.11
CA ASN A 190 8.79 -3.90 -20.13
C ASN A 190 7.62 -2.90 -20.13
N ASN A 191 7.93 -1.62 -20.02
CA ASN A 191 6.96 -0.52 -19.94
C ASN A 191 5.96 -0.65 -18.77
N TRP A 192 6.28 -1.44 -17.74
CA TRP A 192 5.47 -1.57 -16.54
C TRP A 192 6.31 -1.23 -15.31
N ASN A 193 6.30 0.05 -14.95
CA ASN A 193 7.06 0.58 -13.84
C ASN A 193 6.33 1.73 -13.13
N ALA A 194 6.79 2.07 -11.94
CA ALA A 194 6.19 3.09 -11.09
C ALA A 194 6.37 4.50 -11.67
N ARG A 195 7.61 4.87 -12.00
CA ARG A 195 7.98 6.24 -12.33
C ARG A 195 7.42 6.69 -13.68
N ASP A 196 7.65 5.90 -14.73
CA ASP A 196 7.41 6.36 -16.09
C ASP A 196 6.00 5.97 -16.57
N ARG A 197 5.50 4.79 -16.17
CA ARG A 197 4.20 4.29 -16.63
C ARG A 197 3.03 4.91 -15.87
N VAL A 198 3.12 4.99 -14.54
CA VAL A 198 2.00 5.43 -13.68
C VAL A 198 2.33 6.64 -12.82
N SER A 199 3.48 7.27 -13.04
CA SER A 199 3.90 8.54 -12.42
C SER A 199 4.07 8.47 -10.89
N GLN A 200 4.42 7.29 -10.36
CA GLN A 200 4.79 7.09 -8.95
C GLN A 200 6.30 7.31 -8.77
N ASP A 201 6.71 8.50 -8.38
CA ASP A 201 8.12 8.82 -8.14
C ASP A 201 8.54 8.45 -6.70
N ALA A 202 8.36 7.15 -6.34
CA ALA A 202 8.45 6.69 -4.97
C ALA A 202 9.87 6.79 -4.38
N GLN A 203 10.93 6.62 -5.18
CA GLN A 203 12.29 6.86 -4.71
C GLN A 203 12.55 8.34 -4.40
N LEU A 204 11.96 9.26 -5.18
CA LEU A 204 11.99 10.70 -4.87
C LEU A 204 11.29 10.98 -3.54
N TRP A 205 10.15 10.34 -3.26
CA TRP A 205 9.42 10.56 -2.02
C TRP A 205 10.21 10.11 -0.79
N LEU A 206 10.98 9.01 -0.88
CA LEU A 206 11.91 8.60 0.17
C LEU A 206 13.02 9.64 0.37
N ARG A 207 13.64 10.09 -0.71
CA ARG A 207 14.71 11.09 -0.69
C ARG A 207 14.26 12.42 -0.08
N LEU A 208 13.03 12.83 -0.35
CA LEU A 208 12.43 14.06 0.18
C LEU A 208 11.89 13.89 1.62
N GLY A 209 11.93 12.68 2.19
CA GLY A 209 11.38 12.39 3.51
C GLY A 209 9.85 12.43 3.57
N LEU A 210 9.17 12.34 2.43
CA LEU A 210 7.71 12.32 2.34
C LEU A 210 7.11 10.95 2.64
N MET A 211 7.91 9.88 2.50
CA MET A 211 7.57 8.50 2.84
C MET A 211 8.59 7.94 3.82
N ASP A 212 8.11 7.15 4.77
CA ASP A 212 8.92 6.50 5.79
C ASP A 212 9.18 5.03 5.46
N GLN A 213 8.28 4.41 4.70
CA GLN A 213 8.36 3.01 4.28
C GLN A 213 7.77 2.84 2.89
N LEU A 214 8.27 1.84 2.14
CA LEU A 214 7.65 1.39 0.89
C LEU A 214 7.41 -0.11 0.91
N TYR A 215 6.34 -0.51 0.22
CA TYR A 215 5.97 -1.91 -0.02
C TYR A 215 5.81 -2.13 -1.54
N PRO A 216 6.91 -2.11 -2.33
CA PRO A 216 6.82 -2.29 -3.78
C PRO A 216 6.12 -3.60 -4.13
N MET A 217 5.13 -3.56 -5.01
CA MET A 217 4.33 -4.72 -5.45
C MET A 217 5.15 -5.56 -6.42
N MET A 218 6.08 -6.37 -5.90
CA MET A 218 7.05 -7.14 -6.66
C MET A 218 6.51 -8.51 -7.06
N TYR A 219 5.35 -8.54 -7.71
CA TYR A 219 4.64 -9.76 -8.11
C TYR A 219 5.20 -10.33 -9.42
N PHE A 220 6.51 -10.58 -9.44
CA PHE A 220 7.28 -11.01 -10.59
C PHE A 220 8.27 -12.10 -10.19
N ARG A 221 8.87 -12.82 -11.16
CA ARG A 221 9.89 -13.82 -10.94
C ARG A 221 11.20 -13.51 -11.67
N GLY A 222 12.30 -14.07 -11.16
CA GLY A 222 13.61 -14.05 -11.81
C GLY A 222 14.13 -12.64 -12.11
N ASN A 223 14.51 -12.38 -13.33
CA ASN A 223 15.06 -11.07 -13.75
C ASN A 223 14.06 -9.91 -13.67
N ASN A 224 12.78 -10.20 -13.48
CA ASN A 224 11.78 -9.17 -13.21
C ASN A 224 11.64 -8.87 -11.71
N PHE A 225 12.23 -9.67 -10.82
CA PHE A 225 12.23 -9.46 -9.37
C PHE A 225 13.62 -9.03 -8.87
N TYR A 226 14.63 -9.89 -8.99
CA TYR A 226 15.91 -9.73 -8.27
C TYR A 226 16.66 -8.43 -8.57
N PRO A 227 16.83 -7.99 -9.83
CA PRO A 227 17.51 -6.73 -10.10
C PRO A 227 16.76 -5.51 -9.56
N PHE A 228 15.43 -5.55 -9.61
CA PHE A 228 14.59 -4.47 -9.12
C PHE A 228 14.51 -4.44 -7.59
N ALA A 229 14.63 -5.60 -6.93
CA ALA A 229 14.77 -5.66 -5.47
C ALA A 229 16.08 -5.00 -5.03
N ALA A 230 17.19 -5.25 -5.74
CA ALA A 230 18.45 -4.58 -5.50
C ALA A 230 18.36 -3.06 -5.71
N ASP A 231 17.71 -2.62 -6.80
CA ASP A 231 17.46 -1.19 -7.06
C ASP A 231 16.68 -0.51 -5.92
N TRP A 232 15.65 -1.17 -5.38
CA TRP A 232 14.93 -0.65 -4.22
C TRP A 232 15.82 -0.56 -2.97
N ALA A 233 16.67 -1.57 -2.73
CA ALA A 233 17.59 -1.57 -1.58
C ALA A 233 18.63 -0.44 -1.69
N GLU A 234 19.26 -0.28 -2.86
CA GLU A 234 20.28 0.74 -3.14
C GLU A 234 19.73 2.16 -3.07
N ASN A 235 18.45 2.35 -3.42
CA ASN A 235 17.77 3.65 -3.45
C ASN A 235 16.77 3.81 -2.30
N SER A 236 17.01 3.17 -1.16
CA SER A 236 16.17 3.27 0.04
C SER A 236 16.32 4.59 0.80
N TYR A 237 17.43 5.30 0.58
CA TYR A 237 17.79 6.53 1.31
C TYR A 237 17.74 6.36 2.85
N GLY A 238 18.11 5.16 3.32
CA GLY A 238 18.07 4.80 4.75
C GLY A 238 16.66 4.56 5.31
N LYS A 239 15.62 4.52 4.46
CA LYS A 239 14.24 4.21 4.85
C LYS A 239 13.95 2.71 4.75
N SER A 240 12.87 2.27 5.38
CA SER A 240 12.48 0.87 5.38
C SER A 240 11.76 0.50 4.08
N ILE A 241 12.17 -0.61 3.46
CA ILE A 241 11.48 -1.17 2.30
C ILE A 241 11.19 -2.66 2.56
N ALA A 242 9.96 -3.06 2.29
CA ALA A 242 9.56 -4.46 2.33
C ALA A 242 9.04 -4.89 0.94
N ALA A 243 9.69 -5.89 0.35
CA ALA A 243 9.27 -6.42 -0.94
C ALA A 243 7.87 -7.05 -0.83
N GLY A 244 6.91 -6.53 -1.58
CA GLY A 244 5.57 -7.11 -1.69
C GLY A 244 5.63 -8.38 -2.53
N LEU A 245 5.24 -9.50 -1.92
CA LEU A 245 5.28 -10.84 -2.53
C LEU A 245 3.92 -11.27 -3.03
N GLY A 246 3.85 -11.76 -4.25
CA GLY A 246 2.63 -12.27 -4.86
C GLY A 246 2.25 -13.67 -4.37
N THR A 247 2.05 -13.86 -3.06
CA THR A 247 1.69 -15.16 -2.48
C THR A 247 0.37 -15.73 -3.02
N TYR A 248 -0.49 -14.89 -3.56
CA TYR A 248 -1.73 -15.33 -4.22
C TYR A 248 -1.46 -16.21 -5.45
N PHE A 249 -0.31 -16.07 -6.11
CA PHE A 249 0.07 -16.92 -7.24
C PHE A 249 0.34 -18.39 -6.86
N LEU A 250 0.48 -18.70 -5.57
CA LEU A 250 0.58 -20.08 -5.11
C LEU A 250 -0.76 -20.83 -5.19
N ASP A 251 -1.88 -20.11 -5.28
CA ASP A 251 -3.16 -20.70 -5.66
C ASP A 251 -3.17 -21.00 -7.17
N PRO A 252 -3.36 -22.25 -7.60
CA PRO A 252 -3.36 -22.59 -9.03
C PRO A 252 -4.39 -21.80 -9.87
N ARG A 253 -5.44 -21.30 -9.25
CA ARG A 253 -6.47 -20.47 -9.91
C ARG A 253 -5.98 -19.07 -10.23
N GLU A 254 -5.04 -18.55 -9.44
CA GLU A 254 -4.47 -17.20 -9.58
C GLU A 254 -3.10 -17.23 -10.28
N GLY A 255 -2.35 -18.32 -10.13
CA GLY A 255 -1.00 -18.50 -10.68
C GLY A 255 -0.91 -18.63 -12.20
N GLY A 256 -2.06 -18.74 -12.86
CA GLY A 256 -2.15 -18.80 -14.31
C GLY A 256 -1.46 -20.01 -14.94
N LYS A 257 -1.29 -19.97 -16.28
CA LYS A 257 -0.75 -21.06 -17.09
C LYS A 257 0.64 -21.57 -16.67
N TYR A 258 1.46 -20.69 -16.08
CA TYR A 258 2.86 -21.00 -15.75
C TYR A 258 3.09 -21.37 -14.29
N GLY A 259 2.05 -21.48 -13.49
CA GLY A 259 2.08 -21.86 -12.07
C GLY A 259 3.25 -21.26 -11.29
N TRP A 260 3.00 -20.80 -10.09
CA TRP A 260 4.07 -20.42 -9.17
C TRP A 260 4.30 -21.58 -8.20
N THR A 261 5.55 -21.76 -7.80
CA THR A 261 5.93 -22.76 -6.80
C THR A 261 6.30 -22.09 -5.49
N LEU A 262 6.25 -22.85 -4.39
CA LEU A 262 6.76 -22.39 -3.11
C LEU A 262 8.21 -21.89 -3.24
N SER A 263 9.03 -22.58 -4.04
CA SER A 263 10.42 -22.21 -4.27
C SER A 263 10.59 -20.83 -4.92
N ASP A 264 9.64 -20.38 -5.74
CA ASP A 264 9.70 -19.02 -6.31
C ASP A 264 9.61 -17.97 -5.20
N ILE A 265 8.59 -18.06 -4.36
CA ILE A 265 8.35 -17.09 -3.26
C ILE A 265 9.44 -17.19 -2.19
N THR A 266 9.86 -18.40 -1.79
CA THR A 266 10.86 -18.55 -0.72
C THR A 266 12.23 -18.02 -1.13
N ARG A 267 12.62 -18.15 -2.41
CA ARG A 267 13.85 -17.53 -2.94
C ARG A 267 13.74 -16.00 -2.91
N GLU A 268 12.61 -15.45 -3.29
CA GLU A 268 12.36 -14.00 -3.22
C GLU A 268 12.48 -13.50 -1.78
N MET A 269 11.90 -14.23 -0.80
CA MET A 269 12.01 -13.89 0.62
C MET A 269 13.47 -13.90 1.09
N MET A 270 14.24 -14.94 0.72
CA MET A 270 15.65 -15.06 1.12
C MET A 270 16.52 -13.98 0.49
N VAL A 271 16.31 -13.65 -0.78
CA VAL A 271 17.03 -12.57 -1.47
C VAL A 271 16.67 -11.20 -0.88
N ALA A 272 15.38 -10.94 -0.62
CA ALA A 272 14.95 -9.70 0.05
C ALA A 272 15.67 -9.53 1.39
N ARG A 273 15.71 -10.57 2.22
CA ARG A 273 16.46 -10.56 3.49
C ARG A 273 17.95 -10.28 3.29
N TRP A 274 18.57 -10.93 2.32
CA TRP A 274 19.99 -10.72 2.02
C TRP A 274 20.30 -9.28 1.58
N LEU A 275 19.37 -8.65 0.87
CA LEU A 275 19.44 -7.22 0.47
C LEU A 275 19.10 -6.26 1.63
N GLY A 276 18.77 -6.74 2.82
CA GLY A 276 18.33 -5.90 3.93
C GLY A 276 16.90 -5.39 3.81
N LEU A 277 16.10 -5.98 2.92
CA LEU A 277 14.68 -5.66 2.77
C LEU A 277 13.81 -6.53 3.70
N GLY A 278 12.67 -5.98 4.12
CA GLY A 278 11.58 -6.77 4.67
C GLY A 278 10.80 -7.50 3.58
N THR A 279 9.78 -8.26 3.98
CA THR A 279 8.83 -8.92 3.07
C THR A 279 7.41 -8.66 3.51
N ALA A 280 6.49 -8.50 2.56
CA ALA A 280 5.07 -8.34 2.80
C ALA A 280 4.26 -9.28 1.89
N HIS A 281 3.38 -10.08 2.48
CA HIS A 281 2.58 -11.07 1.74
C HIS A 281 1.28 -10.46 1.20
N PHE A 282 1.08 -10.46 -0.08
CA PHE A 282 -0.20 -10.14 -0.67
C PHE A 282 -0.88 -11.44 -1.14
N ARG A 283 -1.91 -11.84 -0.45
CA ARG A 283 -2.54 -11.26 0.73
C ARG A 283 -2.75 -12.31 1.82
N SER A 284 -3.24 -11.86 2.97
CA SER A 284 -3.51 -12.66 4.16
C SER A 284 -4.08 -14.06 3.90
N ARG A 285 -5.18 -14.14 3.15
CA ARG A 285 -5.87 -15.40 2.82
C ARG A 285 -4.93 -16.48 2.27
N PHE A 286 -4.03 -16.11 1.37
CA PHE A 286 -3.15 -17.08 0.71
C PHE A 286 -2.01 -17.54 1.61
N LEU A 287 -1.57 -16.67 2.54
CA LEU A 287 -0.61 -17.04 3.56
C LEU A 287 -1.25 -17.97 4.60
N THR A 288 -2.36 -17.56 5.23
CA THR A 288 -2.99 -18.31 6.33
C THR A 288 -3.66 -19.60 5.87
N SER A 289 -4.04 -19.71 4.58
CA SER A 289 -4.49 -20.97 3.98
C SER A 289 -3.33 -21.93 3.66
N ASN A 290 -2.10 -21.53 3.96
CA ASN A 290 -0.89 -22.34 3.79
C ASN A 290 -0.72 -22.94 2.38
N TYR A 291 -1.05 -22.15 1.33
CA TYR A 291 -0.90 -22.62 -0.03
C TYR A 291 0.53 -23.10 -0.30
N GLN A 292 0.66 -24.34 -0.76
CA GLN A 292 1.94 -25.02 -1.02
C GLN A 292 2.93 -25.01 0.17
N GLY A 293 2.48 -24.76 1.41
CA GLY A 293 3.34 -24.72 2.60
C GLY A 293 3.98 -23.35 2.89
N ILE A 294 3.49 -22.26 2.31
CA ILE A 294 4.06 -20.92 2.52
C ILE A 294 3.96 -20.44 3.97
N TYR A 295 2.89 -20.77 4.67
CA TYR A 295 2.75 -20.43 6.09
C TYR A 295 3.77 -21.18 6.93
N ASP A 296 3.91 -22.50 6.71
CA ASP A 296 4.89 -23.31 7.44
C ASP A 296 6.31 -22.83 7.19
N PHE A 297 6.66 -22.49 5.97
CA PHE A 297 7.96 -21.89 5.67
C PHE A 297 8.15 -20.56 6.39
N SER A 298 7.15 -19.69 6.35
CA SER A 298 7.21 -18.38 7.00
C SER A 298 7.36 -18.48 8.52
N ALA A 299 6.63 -19.40 9.17
CA ALA A 299 6.66 -19.57 10.61
C ALA A 299 7.91 -20.32 11.09
N ASN A 300 8.28 -21.43 10.42
CA ASN A 300 9.25 -22.40 10.94
C ASN A 300 10.65 -22.27 10.34
N ALA A 301 10.80 -21.59 9.19
CA ALA A 301 12.09 -21.44 8.53
C ALA A 301 12.52 -19.98 8.39
N TYR A 302 11.65 -19.13 7.84
CA TYR A 302 11.98 -17.72 7.61
C TYR A 302 11.83 -16.87 8.88
N GLY A 303 10.73 -17.01 9.59
CA GLY A 303 10.38 -16.24 10.79
C GLY A 303 10.60 -17.01 12.10
N GLN A 304 11.67 -17.79 12.26
CA GLN A 304 11.94 -18.57 13.47
C GLN A 304 12.07 -17.72 14.74
N SER A 305 12.41 -16.45 14.59
CA SER A 305 12.50 -15.50 15.69
C SER A 305 11.78 -14.21 15.31
N PRO A 306 11.14 -13.51 16.28
CA PRO A 306 10.56 -12.20 16.04
C PRO A 306 11.61 -11.21 15.52
N ALA A 307 11.31 -10.54 14.42
CA ALA A 307 12.12 -9.44 13.93
C ALA A 307 11.62 -8.14 14.58
N LEU A 308 12.54 -7.34 15.08
CA LEU A 308 12.23 -5.98 15.49
C LEU A 308 11.85 -5.16 14.25
N ILE A 309 10.83 -4.32 14.41
CA ILE A 309 10.52 -3.32 13.41
C ILE A 309 11.68 -2.33 13.35
N PRO A 310 12.24 -2.02 12.17
CA PRO A 310 13.37 -1.14 12.05
C PRO A 310 13.07 0.23 12.69
N PRO A 311 14.00 0.79 13.49
CA PRO A 311 13.79 2.09 14.12
C PRO A 311 13.67 3.18 13.05
N THR A 312 12.68 4.05 13.21
CA THR A 312 12.44 5.19 12.31
C THR A 312 13.08 6.45 12.90
N THR A 313 14.40 6.49 12.96
CA THR A 313 15.18 7.54 13.64
C THR A 313 15.00 8.94 13.08
N TRP A 314 14.46 9.07 11.88
CA TRP A 314 14.14 10.35 11.22
C TRP A 314 12.74 10.88 11.55
N ILE A 315 11.91 10.12 12.28
CA ILE A 315 10.59 10.54 12.75
C ILE A 315 10.73 10.99 14.22
N SER A 316 9.88 11.93 14.63
CA SER A 316 9.77 12.30 16.05
C SER A 316 9.43 11.07 16.90
N SER A 317 10.20 10.85 17.96
CA SER A 317 9.99 9.76 18.92
C SER A 317 8.96 10.11 20.02
N ASN A 318 8.32 11.27 19.94
CA ASN A 318 7.38 11.74 20.96
C ASN A 318 6.00 11.06 20.80
N LYS A 319 5.98 9.73 20.76
CA LYS A 319 4.75 8.99 21.04
C LYS A 319 4.51 9.13 22.55
N PRO A 320 3.34 9.64 22.97
CA PRO A 320 2.98 9.59 24.40
C PRO A 320 3.07 8.16 24.90
N ALA A 321 3.60 7.97 26.09
CA ALA A 321 3.70 6.67 26.73
C ALA A 321 2.31 6.05 26.98
#